data_6e0e97f8f81dda9dc77669eb6f9c6d8f
#
_entry.id   6e0e97f8f81dda9dc77669eb6f9c6d8f
#
_cell.length_a   1.000
_cell.length_b   1.000
_cell.length_c   1.000
_cell.angle_alpha   90.00
_cell.angle_beta   90.00
_cell.angle_gamma   90.00
#
_symmetry.space_group_name_H-M   'P 1'
#
loop_
_entity.id
_entity.type
_entity.pdbx_description
1 polymer ?
#
loop_
_entity_poly.entity_id
_entity_poly.type
_entity_poly.pdbx_seq_one_letter_code
_entity_poly.pdbx_strand_id
1 'polypeptide(L)'
;MTRLNCQTTNSASQLQHEEQLGFWRKLAFGVFYTLSLLPFRVLYCISDIAYLLVYRLLRYRREIVRKNLSTAFPDKNEAEIAHIERRFYHWFCDYTLEAIKLLSISDTELKHRFTIQNSQEIIECFDNGQSVAAILGHYCNWEWLSCVGMELPKESRCGLVYHPLSNHFFDELFRRIRSSQANGVPIPKQDTLRYLLAYKQQGINSFFGYISDQTPKWENIHLWLPFLNHDTPVFTGSERLMRKLNNAVYYVEMSRPRRGYYTCTYHLITKMPNELPEHEITRRFFELLEQTIRRNPEYYLWSHNRWKRTHEEYNKRMEGKQA
;
A
#
# COMPACT_ATOMS: atom_id res chain seq x y z
N MET A 1 -33.90 -11.27 -13.44
CA MET A 1 -32.85 -10.61 -14.25
C MET A 1 -32.67 -9.19 -13.73
N THR A 2 -31.85 -9.00 -12.69
CA THR A 2 -31.59 -7.67 -12.11
C THR A 2 -30.15 -7.30 -12.50
N ARG A 3 -30.03 -6.47 -13.52
CA ARG A 3 -28.76 -5.86 -13.90
C ARG A 3 -28.33 -4.97 -12.74
N LEU A 4 -27.32 -5.39 -11.98
CA LEU A 4 -26.64 -4.55 -11.00
C LEU A 4 -25.90 -3.43 -11.77
N ASN A 5 -26.54 -2.27 -11.82
CA ASN A 5 -25.95 -1.03 -12.32
C ASN A 5 -24.91 -0.55 -11.31
N CYS A 6 -23.69 -1.10 -11.36
CA CYS A 6 -22.59 -0.78 -10.46
C CYS A 6 -22.07 0.66 -10.62
N GLN A 7 -22.44 1.35 -11.72
CA GLN A 7 -22.04 2.73 -11.98
C GLN A 7 -22.95 3.78 -11.33
N THR A 8 -24.25 3.49 -11.17
CA THR A 8 -25.19 4.45 -10.57
C THR A 8 -25.19 4.46 -9.06
N THR A 9 -24.86 3.35 -8.41
CA THR A 9 -24.76 3.30 -6.95
C THR A 9 -23.52 4.03 -6.39
N ASN A 10 -22.42 4.08 -7.15
CA ASN A 10 -21.23 4.83 -6.72
C ASN A 10 -21.43 6.35 -6.77
N SER A 11 -22.12 6.90 -7.77
CA SER A 11 -22.35 8.35 -7.87
C SER A 11 -23.38 8.85 -6.85
N ALA A 12 -24.46 8.12 -6.63
CA ALA A 12 -25.49 8.51 -5.64
C ALA A 12 -24.99 8.40 -4.19
N SER A 13 -24.25 7.35 -3.83
CA SER A 13 -23.64 7.22 -2.50
C SER A 13 -22.51 8.23 -2.26
N GLN A 14 -21.76 8.59 -3.30
CA GLN A 14 -20.75 9.65 -3.20
C GLN A 14 -21.38 11.03 -2.99
N LEU A 15 -22.45 11.35 -3.70
CA LEU A 15 -23.18 12.62 -3.55
C LEU A 15 -23.84 12.73 -2.16
N GLN A 16 -24.47 11.68 -1.65
CA GLN A 16 -25.04 11.68 -0.31
C GLN A 16 -23.98 11.80 0.81
N HIS A 17 -22.78 11.24 0.62
CA HIS A 17 -21.66 11.44 1.55
C HIS A 17 -21.08 12.87 1.48
N GLU A 18 -21.11 13.53 0.32
CA GLU A 18 -20.66 14.93 0.18
C GLU A 18 -21.56 15.91 0.91
N GLU A 19 -22.86 15.69 0.92
CA GLU A 19 -23.80 16.54 1.66
C GLU A 19 -23.65 16.43 3.19
N GLN A 20 -23.15 15.31 3.71
CA GLN A 20 -22.97 15.05 5.15
C GLN A 20 -21.66 15.58 5.74
N LEU A 21 -20.72 16.08 4.91
CA LEU A 21 -19.50 16.70 5.42
C LEU A 21 -19.86 18.04 6.08
N GLY A 22 -19.79 18.10 7.42
CA GLY A 22 -19.96 19.37 8.15
C GLY A 22 -18.96 20.44 7.66
N PHE A 23 -19.30 21.72 7.84
CA PHE A 23 -18.52 22.87 7.38
C PHE A 23 -17.00 22.74 7.63
N TRP A 24 -16.60 22.34 8.84
CA TRP A 24 -15.19 22.19 9.20
C TRP A 24 -14.45 21.09 8.41
N ARG A 25 -15.16 20.02 8.05
CA ARG A 25 -14.58 18.97 7.20
C ARG A 25 -14.37 19.45 5.77
N LYS A 26 -15.34 20.22 5.23
CA LYS A 26 -15.22 20.86 3.91
C LYS A 26 -14.05 21.84 3.88
N LEU A 27 -13.89 22.64 4.92
CA LEU A 27 -12.79 23.59 5.07
C LEU A 27 -11.43 22.84 5.13
N ALA A 28 -11.32 21.81 5.97
CA ALA A 28 -10.11 21.00 6.06
C ALA A 28 -9.77 20.33 4.72
N PHE A 29 -10.77 19.77 4.02
CA PHE A 29 -10.55 19.24 2.68
C PHE A 29 -10.06 20.31 1.70
N GLY A 30 -10.64 21.52 1.75
CA GLY A 30 -10.19 22.67 0.96
C GLY A 30 -8.72 23.02 1.21
N VAL A 31 -8.26 22.95 2.46
CA VAL A 31 -6.84 23.15 2.80
C VAL A 31 -5.94 22.10 2.14
N PHE A 32 -6.29 20.81 2.25
CA PHE A 32 -5.51 19.73 1.60
C PHE A 32 -5.52 19.85 0.08
N TYR A 33 -6.68 20.19 -0.50
CA TYR A 33 -6.78 20.40 -1.94
C TYR A 33 -5.95 21.61 -2.40
N THR A 34 -6.02 22.75 -1.69
CA THR A 34 -5.19 23.93 -2.00
C THR A 34 -3.71 23.62 -1.87
N LEU A 35 -3.30 22.87 -0.84
CA LEU A 35 -1.94 22.39 -0.67
C LEU A 35 -1.51 21.52 -1.87
N SER A 36 -2.40 20.66 -2.37
CA SER A 36 -2.11 19.82 -3.53
C SER A 36 -1.87 20.60 -4.83
N LEU A 37 -2.43 21.81 -4.96
CA LEU A 37 -2.22 22.65 -6.16
C LEU A 37 -0.81 23.22 -6.25
N LEU A 38 -0.08 23.30 -5.15
CA LEU A 38 1.26 23.88 -5.14
C LEU A 38 2.24 23.09 -6.04
N PRO A 39 3.18 23.78 -6.71
CA PRO A 39 4.25 23.13 -7.46
C PRO A 39 5.10 22.24 -6.54
N PHE A 40 5.64 21.15 -7.07
CA PHE A 40 6.51 20.23 -6.30
C PHE A 40 7.66 20.92 -5.57
N ARG A 41 8.28 21.95 -6.18
CA ARG A 41 9.35 22.70 -5.52
C ARG A 41 8.91 23.34 -4.21
N VAL A 42 7.69 23.92 -4.19
CA VAL A 42 7.12 24.53 -2.97
C VAL A 42 6.75 23.45 -1.96
N LEU A 43 6.13 22.36 -2.42
CA LEU A 43 5.82 21.21 -1.55
C LEU A 43 7.09 20.65 -0.87
N TYR A 44 8.22 20.59 -1.58
CA TYR A 44 9.47 20.12 -0.97
C TYR A 44 10.08 21.12 0.02
N CYS A 45 9.93 22.42 -0.16
CA CYS A 45 10.28 23.38 0.88
C CYS A 45 9.43 23.18 2.15
N ILE A 46 8.13 22.95 1.96
CA ILE A 46 7.22 22.64 3.09
C ILE A 46 7.62 21.30 3.74
N SER A 47 7.98 20.29 2.95
CA SER A 47 8.46 18.99 3.43
C SER A 47 9.72 19.10 4.28
N ASP A 48 10.69 19.92 3.86
CA ASP A 48 11.93 20.15 4.59
C ASP A 48 11.66 20.85 5.94
N ILE A 49 10.71 21.78 5.99
CA ILE A 49 10.25 22.40 7.26
C ILE A 49 9.52 21.35 8.11
N ALA A 50 8.61 20.56 7.50
CA ALA A 50 7.89 19.50 8.21
C ALA A 50 8.85 18.46 8.80
N TYR A 51 9.93 18.11 8.10
CA TYR A 51 10.98 17.24 8.63
C TYR A 51 11.59 17.80 9.92
N LEU A 52 11.93 19.09 9.97
CA LEU A 52 12.47 19.69 11.18
C LEU A 52 11.48 19.63 12.33
N LEU A 53 10.21 19.87 12.07
CA LEU A 53 9.15 19.77 13.08
C LEU A 53 8.95 18.33 13.56
N VAL A 54 8.75 17.39 12.63
CA VAL A 54 8.39 16.00 12.94
C VAL A 54 9.57 15.25 13.57
N TYR A 55 10.79 15.44 13.03
CA TYR A 55 11.98 14.72 13.48
C TYR A 55 12.64 15.36 14.70
N ARG A 56 12.85 16.69 14.68
CA ARG A 56 13.61 17.39 15.72
C ARG A 56 12.74 17.81 16.90
N LEU A 57 11.57 18.43 16.63
CA LEU A 57 10.74 19.01 17.68
C LEU A 57 9.78 17.96 18.27
N LEU A 58 8.91 17.37 17.44
CA LEU A 58 7.88 16.43 17.89
C LEU A 58 8.43 15.03 18.19
N ARG A 59 9.57 14.67 17.64
CA ARG A 59 10.21 13.34 17.74
C ARG A 59 9.23 12.20 17.50
N TYR A 60 8.33 12.39 16.49
CA TYR A 60 7.21 11.48 16.22
C TYR A 60 7.68 10.05 16.05
N ARG A 61 7.28 9.17 16.97
CA ARG A 61 7.58 7.72 17.00
C ARG A 61 9.07 7.37 16.86
N ARG A 62 9.97 8.26 17.25
CA ARG A 62 11.41 8.13 16.99
C ARG A 62 12.01 6.91 17.71
N GLU A 63 11.53 6.58 18.90
CA GLU A 63 11.95 5.38 19.64
C GLU A 63 11.57 4.10 18.88
N ILE A 64 10.34 4.05 18.32
CA ILE A 64 9.87 2.90 17.52
C ILE A 64 10.73 2.75 16.26
N VAL A 65 10.96 3.85 15.53
CA VAL A 65 11.78 3.84 14.31
C VAL A 65 13.19 3.35 14.62
N ARG A 66 13.84 3.92 15.66
CA ARG A 66 15.19 3.52 16.06
C ARG A 66 15.26 2.05 16.48
N LYS A 67 14.34 1.60 17.33
CA LYS A 67 14.23 0.20 17.74
C LYS A 67 14.10 -0.72 16.52
N ASN A 68 13.15 -0.44 15.63
CA ASN A 68 12.94 -1.25 14.44
C ASN A 68 14.18 -1.31 13.54
N LEU A 69 14.86 -0.18 13.34
CA LEU A 69 16.09 -0.14 12.53
C LEU A 69 17.23 -0.93 13.18
N SER A 70 17.51 -0.70 14.48
CA SER A 70 18.61 -1.37 15.18
C SER A 70 18.43 -2.90 15.23
N THR A 71 17.19 -3.37 15.35
CA THR A 71 16.91 -4.81 15.38
C THR A 71 16.87 -5.43 13.98
N ALA A 72 16.44 -4.67 12.96
CA ALA A 72 16.43 -5.12 11.56
C ALA A 72 17.87 -5.17 10.96
N PHE A 73 18.78 -4.32 11.45
CA PHE A 73 20.15 -4.20 10.96
C PHE A 73 21.17 -4.27 12.11
N PRO A 74 21.32 -5.43 12.77
CA PRO A 74 22.19 -5.57 13.94
C PRO A 74 23.69 -5.34 13.61
N ASP A 75 24.06 -5.51 12.33
CA ASP A 75 25.43 -5.33 11.86
C ASP A 75 25.81 -3.84 11.65
N LYS A 76 24.83 -2.93 11.72
CA LYS A 76 25.06 -1.50 11.54
C LYS A 76 25.33 -0.81 12.87
N ASN A 77 26.34 0.08 12.85
CA ASN A 77 26.65 0.90 14.01
C ASN A 77 25.62 2.03 14.22
N GLU A 78 25.67 2.69 15.39
CA GLU A 78 24.72 3.74 15.76
C GLU A 78 24.70 4.93 14.79
N ALA A 79 25.84 5.27 14.19
CA ALA A 79 25.93 6.38 13.24
C ALA A 79 25.21 6.04 11.92
N GLU A 80 25.33 4.81 11.44
CA GLU A 80 24.62 4.29 10.27
C GLU A 80 23.11 4.23 10.51
N ILE A 81 22.69 3.69 11.66
CA ILE A 81 21.28 3.67 12.06
C ILE A 81 20.70 5.08 12.13
N ALA A 82 21.43 6.02 12.76
CA ALA A 82 21.01 7.42 12.82
C ALA A 82 20.96 8.09 11.43
N HIS A 83 21.81 7.65 10.49
CA HIS A 83 21.80 8.14 9.11
C HIS A 83 20.53 7.66 8.40
N ILE A 84 20.19 6.36 8.47
CA ILE A 84 18.97 5.79 7.88
C ILE A 84 17.72 6.43 8.52
N GLU A 85 17.70 6.59 9.86
CA GLU A 85 16.62 7.26 10.59
C GLU A 85 16.35 8.67 10.04
N ARG A 86 17.37 9.49 9.84
CA ARG A 86 17.23 10.85 9.28
C ARG A 86 16.66 10.81 7.85
N ARG A 87 17.17 9.94 7.01
CA ARG A 87 16.69 9.78 5.64
C ARG A 87 15.25 9.28 5.58
N PHE A 88 14.87 8.38 6.49
CA PHE A 88 13.49 7.92 6.65
C PHE A 88 12.54 9.09 6.92
N TYR A 89 12.85 9.99 7.87
CA TYR A 89 11.95 11.11 8.17
C TYR A 89 11.89 12.15 7.06
N HIS A 90 12.98 12.38 6.32
CA HIS A 90 12.95 13.21 5.13
C HIS A 90 12.01 12.61 4.07
N TRP A 91 12.19 11.34 3.76
CA TRP A 91 11.31 10.64 2.83
C TRP A 91 9.86 10.60 3.34
N PHE A 92 9.61 10.34 4.61
CA PHE A 92 8.28 10.25 5.18
C PHE A 92 7.49 11.56 5.05
N CYS A 93 8.16 12.72 5.22
CA CYS A 93 7.54 14.03 4.98
C CYS A 93 7.27 14.26 3.49
N ASP A 94 8.23 13.91 2.60
CA ASP A 94 8.02 13.97 1.15
C ASP A 94 6.83 13.10 0.73
N TYR A 95 6.83 11.83 1.12
CA TYR A 95 5.76 10.88 0.84
C TYR A 95 4.38 11.42 1.22
N THR A 96 4.27 12.03 2.40
CA THR A 96 2.99 12.58 2.89
C THR A 96 2.46 13.68 1.98
N LEU A 97 3.32 14.62 1.56
CA LEU A 97 2.92 15.70 0.66
C LEU A 97 2.69 15.24 -0.77
N GLU A 98 3.48 14.28 -1.25
CA GLU A 98 3.33 13.67 -2.56
C GLU A 98 2.03 12.83 -2.66
N ALA A 99 1.60 12.17 -1.57
CA ALA A 99 0.30 11.51 -1.50
C ALA A 99 -0.85 12.55 -1.62
N ILE A 100 -0.74 13.68 -0.92
CA ILE A 100 -1.71 14.78 -1.04
C ILE A 100 -1.71 15.36 -2.47
N LYS A 101 -0.55 15.44 -3.11
CA LYS A 101 -0.42 15.95 -4.50
C LYS A 101 -1.26 15.16 -5.51
N LEU A 102 -1.55 13.88 -5.26
CA LEU A 102 -2.41 13.06 -6.12
C LEU A 102 -3.83 13.65 -6.29
N LEU A 103 -4.31 14.48 -5.36
CA LEU A 103 -5.63 15.15 -5.50
C LEU A 103 -5.71 16.08 -6.72
N SER A 104 -4.58 16.60 -7.22
CA SER A 104 -4.56 17.62 -8.28
C SER A 104 -3.44 17.47 -9.30
N ILE A 105 -2.64 16.42 -9.21
CA ILE A 105 -1.59 16.17 -10.20
C ILE A 105 -2.21 15.88 -11.57
N SER A 106 -1.67 16.46 -12.63
CA SER A 106 -2.12 16.15 -13.99
C SER A 106 -1.54 14.82 -14.48
N ASP A 107 -2.24 14.16 -15.40
CA ASP A 107 -1.76 12.92 -16.03
C ASP A 107 -0.40 13.11 -16.70
N THR A 108 -0.16 14.27 -17.30
CA THR A 108 1.13 14.61 -17.94
C THR A 108 2.26 14.67 -16.91
N GLU A 109 2.07 15.37 -15.81
CA GLU A 109 3.07 15.48 -14.73
C GLU A 109 3.28 14.12 -14.06
N LEU A 110 2.21 13.35 -13.86
CA LEU A 110 2.29 12.02 -13.28
C LEU A 110 3.09 11.06 -14.17
N LYS A 111 2.80 10.99 -15.48
CA LYS A 111 3.55 10.17 -16.44
C LYS A 111 5.03 10.58 -16.56
N HIS A 112 5.33 11.87 -16.37
CA HIS A 112 6.70 12.35 -16.33
C HIS A 112 7.46 11.89 -15.07
N ARG A 113 6.76 11.64 -13.96
CA ARG A 113 7.34 11.31 -12.65
C ARG A 113 7.23 9.86 -12.25
N PHE A 114 6.30 9.14 -12.84
CA PHE A 114 5.99 7.77 -12.50
C PHE A 114 6.11 6.86 -13.72
N THR A 115 7.12 6.01 -13.70
CA THR A 115 7.38 5.03 -14.76
C THR A 115 6.99 3.64 -14.29
N ILE A 116 6.30 2.88 -15.14
CA ILE A 116 5.94 1.49 -14.86
C ILE A 116 6.78 0.59 -15.78
N GLN A 117 7.41 -0.41 -15.19
CA GLN A 117 8.20 -1.42 -15.90
C GLN A 117 7.46 -2.75 -15.87
N ASN A 118 7.62 -3.53 -16.95
CA ASN A 118 6.99 -4.85 -17.13
C ASN A 118 5.46 -4.83 -17.20
N SER A 119 4.83 -3.68 -17.50
CA SER A 119 3.37 -3.57 -17.65
C SER A 119 2.83 -4.49 -18.74
N GLN A 120 3.62 -4.80 -19.77
CA GLN A 120 3.26 -5.72 -20.84
C GLN A 120 2.93 -7.12 -20.31
N GLU A 121 3.62 -7.61 -19.28
CA GLU A 121 3.34 -8.91 -18.66
C GLU A 121 1.94 -8.97 -18.03
N ILE A 122 1.44 -7.84 -17.51
CA ILE A 122 0.11 -7.73 -16.94
C ILE A 122 -0.96 -7.76 -18.05
N ILE A 123 -0.68 -7.08 -19.17
CA ILE A 123 -1.56 -7.09 -20.37
C ILE A 123 -1.66 -8.50 -20.93
N GLU A 124 -0.54 -9.21 -21.06
CA GLU A 124 -0.52 -10.62 -21.50
C GLU A 124 -1.36 -11.54 -20.61
N CYS A 125 -1.33 -11.32 -19.27
CA CYS A 125 -2.22 -12.07 -18.37
C CYS A 125 -3.68 -11.80 -18.70
N PHE A 126 -4.05 -10.54 -18.96
CA PHE A 126 -5.41 -10.15 -19.31
C PHE A 126 -5.86 -10.73 -20.66
N ASP A 127 -4.98 -10.71 -21.67
CA ASP A 127 -5.25 -11.30 -22.99
C ASP A 127 -5.53 -12.80 -22.91
N ASN A 128 -4.89 -13.47 -21.93
CA ASN A 128 -5.14 -14.87 -21.59
C ASN A 128 -6.33 -15.09 -20.63
N GLY A 129 -7.12 -14.06 -20.34
CA GLY A 129 -8.28 -14.13 -19.46
C GLY A 129 -7.94 -14.30 -17.98
N GLN A 130 -6.68 -14.05 -17.58
CA GLN A 130 -6.22 -14.20 -16.21
C GLN A 130 -6.10 -12.84 -15.50
N SER A 131 -6.86 -12.67 -14.42
CA SER A 131 -6.72 -11.49 -13.54
C SER A 131 -5.43 -11.54 -12.74
N VAL A 132 -4.97 -10.36 -12.31
CA VAL A 132 -3.69 -10.18 -11.63
C VAL A 132 -3.89 -9.75 -10.18
N ALA A 133 -3.14 -10.34 -9.28
CA ALA A 133 -2.97 -9.93 -7.91
C ALA A 133 -1.57 -9.34 -7.70
N ALA A 134 -1.50 -8.09 -7.32
CA ALA A 134 -0.29 -7.36 -7.00
C ALA A 134 -0.09 -7.31 -5.49
N ILE A 135 0.97 -7.94 -4.98
CA ILE A 135 1.30 -7.90 -3.55
C ILE A 135 2.46 -6.94 -3.31
N LEU A 136 2.35 -6.12 -2.26
CA LEU A 136 3.33 -5.07 -1.97
C LEU A 136 3.42 -4.78 -0.47
N GLY A 137 4.48 -4.05 -0.09
CA GLY A 137 4.68 -3.52 1.26
C GLY A 137 4.45 -2.01 1.34
N HIS A 138 4.41 -1.48 2.57
CA HIS A 138 4.43 -0.04 2.82
C HIS A 138 5.85 0.49 2.58
N TYR A 139 6.27 0.45 1.33
CA TYR A 139 7.60 0.81 0.87
C TYR A 139 7.55 1.88 -0.21
N CYS A 140 8.44 2.84 -0.14
CA CYS A 140 8.54 3.94 -1.07
C CYS A 140 7.21 4.72 -1.18
N ASN A 141 6.75 5.15 -2.34
CA ASN A 141 5.48 5.87 -2.47
C ASN A 141 4.35 4.94 -2.93
N TRP A 142 3.88 4.06 -2.02
CA TRP A 142 2.80 3.10 -2.32
C TRP A 142 1.45 3.76 -2.66
N GLU A 143 1.20 5.03 -2.28
CA GLU A 143 -0.03 5.72 -2.69
C GLU A 143 -0.06 6.00 -4.20
N TRP A 144 1.11 6.23 -4.83
CA TRP A 144 1.18 6.40 -6.27
C TRP A 144 0.90 5.13 -7.06
N LEU A 145 0.89 3.95 -6.42
CA LEU A 145 0.41 2.72 -7.05
C LEU A 145 -1.08 2.77 -7.40
N SER A 146 -1.85 3.72 -6.85
CA SER A 146 -3.21 3.98 -7.33
C SER A 146 -3.26 4.41 -8.79
N CYS A 147 -2.13 4.86 -9.33
CA CYS A 147 -2.01 5.34 -10.70
C CYS A 147 -1.72 4.24 -11.74
N VAL A 148 -1.43 3.01 -11.31
CA VAL A 148 -1.14 1.89 -12.24
C VAL A 148 -2.29 1.59 -13.18
N GLY A 149 -3.51 1.91 -12.77
CA GLY A 149 -4.70 1.78 -13.62
C GLY A 149 -4.67 2.60 -14.92
N MET A 150 -3.76 3.59 -15.02
CA MET A 150 -3.59 4.39 -16.25
C MET A 150 -2.97 3.61 -17.41
N GLU A 151 -2.22 2.56 -17.14
CA GLU A 151 -1.59 1.69 -18.16
C GLU A 151 -2.37 0.39 -18.40
N LEU A 152 -3.44 0.16 -17.64
CA LEU A 152 -4.29 -1.00 -17.82
C LEU A 152 -5.37 -0.74 -18.88
N PRO A 153 -5.84 -1.78 -19.60
CA PRO A 153 -6.96 -1.67 -20.52
C PRO A 153 -8.20 -1.06 -19.84
N LYS A 154 -8.92 -0.19 -20.54
CA LYS A 154 -10.09 0.54 -19.99
C LYS A 154 -11.22 -0.39 -19.52
N GLU A 155 -11.31 -1.56 -20.12
CA GLU A 155 -12.28 -2.61 -19.81
C GLU A 155 -11.95 -3.33 -18.50
N SER A 156 -10.69 -3.26 -18.07
CA SER A 156 -10.23 -3.87 -16.81
C SER A 156 -10.63 -3.04 -15.59
N ARG A 157 -10.42 -3.60 -14.40
CA ARG A 157 -10.64 -2.89 -13.11
C ARG A 157 -9.39 -2.95 -12.25
N CYS A 158 -9.01 -1.80 -11.71
CA CYS A 158 -7.92 -1.70 -10.75
C CYS A 158 -8.48 -1.57 -9.34
N GLY A 159 -8.43 -2.62 -8.55
CA GLY A 159 -8.90 -2.65 -7.16
C GLY A 159 -7.76 -2.36 -6.18
N LEU A 160 -7.92 -1.34 -5.35
CA LEU A 160 -6.97 -0.93 -4.32
C LEU A 160 -7.51 -1.35 -2.95
N VAL A 161 -7.08 -2.51 -2.47
CA VAL A 161 -7.56 -3.07 -1.21
C VAL A 161 -6.99 -2.27 -0.04
N TYR A 162 -7.86 -1.75 0.83
CA TYR A 162 -7.45 -0.98 1.99
C TYR A 162 -8.23 -1.35 3.25
N HIS A 163 -7.67 -0.99 4.40
CA HIS A 163 -8.37 -1.05 5.68
C HIS A 163 -8.97 0.33 5.98
N PRO A 164 -10.32 0.45 6.12
CA PRO A 164 -10.95 1.71 6.50
C PRO A 164 -10.32 2.29 7.78
N LEU A 165 -10.07 3.60 7.76
CA LEU A 165 -9.48 4.30 8.89
C LEU A 165 -10.57 4.62 9.92
N SER A 166 -10.22 4.60 11.21
CA SER A 166 -11.13 4.97 12.30
C SER A 166 -11.55 6.45 12.25
N ASN A 167 -10.68 7.32 11.73
CA ASN A 167 -11.00 8.72 11.52
C ASN A 167 -11.67 8.91 10.15
N HIS A 168 -12.97 9.20 10.13
CA HIS A 168 -13.77 9.34 8.92
C HIS A 168 -13.27 10.41 7.94
N PHE A 169 -12.67 11.51 8.43
CA PHE A 169 -12.13 12.55 7.56
C PHE A 169 -10.92 12.03 6.78
N PHE A 170 -9.96 11.39 7.46
CA PHE A 170 -8.80 10.82 6.78
C PHE A 170 -9.17 9.63 5.90
N ASP A 171 -10.15 8.83 6.29
CA ASP A 171 -10.66 7.75 5.44
C ASP A 171 -11.17 8.29 4.11
N GLU A 172 -12.01 9.31 4.14
CA GLU A 172 -12.54 9.97 2.95
C GLU A 172 -11.45 10.66 2.13
N LEU A 173 -10.50 11.34 2.78
CA LEU A 173 -9.37 11.98 2.12
C LEU A 173 -8.53 10.95 1.32
N PHE A 174 -8.15 9.85 1.95
CA PHE A 174 -7.38 8.80 1.27
C PHE A 174 -8.20 8.07 0.19
N ARG A 175 -9.49 7.89 0.39
CA ARG A 175 -10.37 7.39 -0.68
C ARG A 175 -10.33 8.29 -1.91
N ARG A 176 -10.46 9.61 -1.74
CA ARG A 176 -10.38 10.58 -2.84
C ARG A 176 -9.01 10.59 -3.51
N ILE A 177 -7.93 10.55 -2.72
CA ILE A 177 -6.56 10.41 -3.25
C ILE A 177 -6.46 9.17 -4.15
N ARG A 178 -6.92 8.02 -3.69
CA ARG A 178 -6.84 6.75 -4.44
C ARG A 178 -7.80 6.65 -5.62
N SER A 179 -8.88 7.44 -5.63
CA SER A 179 -9.85 7.51 -6.73
C SER A 179 -9.56 8.65 -7.70
N SER A 180 -8.55 9.48 -7.44
CA SER A 180 -8.27 10.67 -8.28
C SER A 180 -7.72 10.30 -9.65
N GLN A 181 -7.19 9.09 -9.81
CA GLN A 181 -6.61 8.60 -11.04
C GLN A 181 -7.48 7.54 -11.71
N ALA A 182 -7.37 7.42 -13.03
CA ALA A 182 -8.23 6.58 -13.85
C ALA A 182 -8.24 5.10 -13.40
N ASN A 183 -9.43 4.49 -13.43
CA ASN A 183 -9.69 3.08 -13.14
C ASN A 183 -9.38 2.60 -11.72
N GLY A 184 -8.87 3.44 -10.82
CA GLY A 184 -8.60 3.08 -9.42
C GLY A 184 -9.88 3.02 -8.59
N VAL A 185 -10.20 1.84 -8.05
CA VAL A 185 -11.35 1.64 -7.16
C VAL A 185 -10.85 1.26 -5.76
N PRO A 186 -10.94 2.15 -4.77
CA PRO A 186 -10.59 1.81 -3.39
C PRO A 186 -11.63 0.83 -2.84
N ILE A 187 -11.17 -0.36 -2.44
CA ILE A 187 -12.04 -1.45 -2.00
C ILE A 187 -11.74 -1.77 -0.54
N PRO A 188 -12.73 -1.62 0.38
CA PRO A 188 -12.57 -2.07 1.74
C PRO A 188 -12.24 -3.56 1.81
N LYS A 189 -11.28 -3.95 2.64
CA LYS A 189 -10.78 -5.33 2.70
C LYS A 189 -11.87 -6.39 2.91
N GLN A 190 -12.94 -6.07 3.65
CA GLN A 190 -14.07 -6.97 3.89
C GLN A 190 -14.91 -7.23 2.63
N ASP A 191 -14.88 -6.32 1.67
CA ASP A 191 -15.64 -6.42 0.42
C ASP A 191 -14.84 -7.03 -0.73
N THR A 192 -13.53 -7.23 -0.56
CA THR A 192 -12.60 -7.66 -1.62
C THR A 192 -13.09 -8.89 -2.37
N LEU A 193 -13.47 -9.95 -1.65
CA LEU A 193 -13.95 -11.19 -2.29
C LEU A 193 -15.22 -10.97 -3.13
N ARG A 194 -16.14 -10.13 -2.65
CA ARG A 194 -17.37 -9.80 -3.36
C ARG A 194 -17.08 -9.13 -4.70
N TYR A 195 -16.18 -8.12 -4.72
CA TYR A 195 -15.78 -7.44 -5.96
C TYR A 195 -15.07 -8.36 -6.93
N LEU A 196 -14.13 -9.17 -6.44
CA LEU A 196 -13.38 -10.13 -7.26
C LEU A 196 -14.31 -11.16 -7.94
N LEU A 197 -15.27 -11.71 -7.18
CA LEU A 197 -16.25 -12.65 -7.73
C LEU A 197 -17.18 -11.98 -8.75
N ALA A 198 -17.62 -10.75 -8.48
CA ALA A 198 -18.47 -9.99 -9.39
C ALA A 198 -17.76 -9.71 -10.72
N TYR A 199 -16.50 -9.29 -10.70
CA TYR A 199 -15.73 -9.08 -11.93
C TYR A 199 -15.48 -10.37 -12.69
N LYS A 200 -15.12 -11.45 -11.99
CA LYS A 200 -14.96 -12.78 -12.61
C LYS A 200 -16.24 -13.27 -13.28
N GLN A 201 -17.41 -13.11 -12.66
CA GLN A 201 -18.71 -13.50 -13.24
C GLN A 201 -19.06 -12.66 -14.47
N GLN A 202 -18.60 -11.42 -14.54
CA GLN A 202 -18.80 -10.52 -15.68
C GLN A 202 -17.76 -10.72 -16.78
N GLY A 203 -16.79 -11.61 -16.62
CA GLY A 203 -15.68 -11.79 -17.57
C GLY A 203 -14.73 -10.58 -17.62
N ILE A 204 -14.71 -9.76 -16.56
CA ILE A 204 -13.87 -8.57 -16.49
C ILE A 204 -12.54 -8.92 -15.82
N ASN A 205 -11.44 -8.73 -16.52
CA ASN A 205 -10.10 -8.84 -15.95
C ASN A 205 -9.86 -7.74 -14.92
N SER A 206 -9.19 -8.10 -13.83
CA SER A 206 -8.92 -7.17 -12.74
C SER A 206 -7.49 -7.25 -12.25
N PHE A 207 -6.95 -6.10 -11.86
CA PHE A 207 -5.70 -5.93 -11.15
C PHE A 207 -6.00 -5.52 -9.70
N PHE A 208 -5.63 -6.33 -8.72
CA PHE A 208 -5.90 -6.03 -7.31
C PHE A 208 -4.61 -5.88 -6.51
N GLY A 209 -4.43 -4.70 -5.92
CA GLY A 209 -3.30 -4.39 -5.04
C GLY A 209 -3.55 -4.77 -3.58
N TYR A 210 -2.64 -5.57 -3.00
CA TYR A 210 -2.68 -6.03 -1.60
C TYR A 210 -1.44 -5.55 -0.85
N ILE A 211 -1.60 -4.62 0.08
CA ILE A 211 -0.52 -4.24 0.99
C ILE A 211 -0.54 -5.21 2.18
N SER A 212 0.47 -6.10 2.28
CA SER A 212 0.39 -7.28 3.16
C SER A 212 1.48 -7.37 4.23
N ASP A 213 2.25 -6.32 4.46
CA ASP A 213 3.43 -6.32 5.34
C ASP A 213 3.18 -5.90 6.78
N GLN A 214 1.96 -5.51 7.16
CA GLN A 214 1.65 -5.10 8.54
C GLN A 214 1.30 -6.29 9.45
N THR A 215 1.26 -6.03 10.78
CA THR A 215 1.01 -7.05 11.80
C THR A 215 -0.44 -7.50 11.81
N PRO A 216 -0.76 -8.80 11.62
CA PRO A 216 -2.12 -9.32 11.79
C PRO A 216 -2.58 -9.20 13.24
N LYS A 217 -3.90 -9.21 13.48
CA LYS A 217 -4.45 -9.35 14.83
C LYS A 217 -4.16 -10.75 15.36
N TRP A 218 -4.18 -10.92 16.70
CA TRP A 218 -3.85 -12.20 17.35
C TRP A 218 -4.63 -13.39 16.80
N GLU A 219 -5.91 -13.22 16.57
CA GLU A 219 -6.83 -14.22 16.04
C GLU A 219 -6.61 -14.58 14.56
N ASN A 220 -5.81 -13.78 13.86
CA ASN A 220 -5.52 -13.92 12.43
C ASN A 220 -4.06 -14.29 12.15
N ILE A 221 -3.32 -14.70 13.18
CA ILE A 221 -1.94 -15.19 13.03
C ILE A 221 -2.01 -16.68 12.73
N HIS A 222 -1.62 -17.05 11.51
CA HIS A 222 -1.59 -18.44 11.04
C HIS A 222 -0.20 -18.85 10.54
N LEU A 223 0.71 -17.90 10.40
CA LEU A 223 2.04 -18.13 9.87
C LEU A 223 3.03 -17.15 10.48
N TRP A 224 4.20 -17.65 10.82
CA TRP A 224 5.38 -16.90 11.22
C TRP A 224 6.49 -17.13 10.20
N LEU A 225 7.18 -16.05 9.81
CA LEU A 225 8.30 -16.09 8.88
C LEU A 225 9.46 -15.27 9.43
N PRO A 226 10.70 -15.65 9.15
CA PRO A 226 11.84 -14.74 9.36
C PRO A 226 11.70 -13.55 8.40
N PHE A 227 11.79 -12.33 8.94
CA PHE A 227 11.75 -11.09 8.18
C PHE A 227 12.50 -10.00 8.92
N LEU A 228 13.55 -9.45 8.29
CA LEU A 228 14.41 -8.40 8.85
C LEU A 228 14.95 -8.76 10.25
N ASN A 229 15.51 -9.96 10.37
CA ASN A 229 16.06 -10.54 11.60
C ASN A 229 15.03 -10.74 12.74
N HIS A 230 13.75 -10.84 12.42
CA HIS A 230 12.69 -11.12 13.39
C HIS A 230 11.87 -12.33 12.98
N ASP A 231 11.45 -13.13 13.95
CA ASP A 231 10.33 -14.05 13.79
C ASP A 231 9.04 -13.21 13.73
N THR A 232 8.38 -13.23 12.58
CA THR A 232 7.40 -12.22 12.20
C THR A 232 6.06 -12.83 11.85
N PRO A 233 4.95 -12.45 12.54
CA PRO A 233 3.62 -12.89 12.17
C PRO A 233 3.16 -12.18 10.89
N VAL A 234 2.61 -12.94 9.94
CA VAL A 234 2.25 -12.44 8.61
C VAL A 234 0.79 -12.71 8.25
N PHE A 235 0.25 -11.90 7.33
CA PHE A 235 -1.07 -12.13 6.77
C PHE A 235 -1.01 -13.22 5.68
N THR A 236 -1.93 -14.18 5.75
CA THR A 236 -2.10 -15.24 4.73
C THR A 236 -3.39 -15.09 3.93
N GLY A 237 -4.24 -14.14 4.30
CA GLY A 237 -5.57 -13.96 3.69
C GLY A 237 -5.53 -13.55 2.22
N SER A 238 -4.55 -12.74 1.82
CA SER A 238 -4.35 -12.34 0.41
C SER A 238 -3.98 -13.55 -0.45
N GLU A 239 -3.07 -14.41 -0.02
CA GLU A 239 -2.71 -15.63 -0.75
C GLU A 239 -3.90 -16.56 -0.95
N ARG A 240 -4.75 -16.74 0.07
CA ARG A 240 -5.97 -17.55 -0.06
C ARG A 240 -6.91 -17.03 -1.15
N LEU A 241 -7.04 -15.70 -1.29
CA LEU A 241 -7.84 -15.08 -2.36
C LEU A 241 -7.20 -15.30 -3.73
N MET A 242 -5.87 -15.12 -3.83
CA MET A 242 -5.11 -15.31 -5.06
C MET A 242 -5.28 -16.75 -5.59
N ARG A 243 -5.15 -17.75 -4.71
CA ARG A 243 -5.36 -19.15 -5.04
C ARG A 243 -6.81 -19.46 -5.44
N LYS A 244 -7.78 -19.03 -4.65
CA LYS A 244 -9.22 -19.25 -4.93
C LYS A 244 -9.65 -18.74 -6.30
N LEU A 245 -9.05 -17.66 -6.76
CA LEU A 245 -9.41 -17.02 -8.02
C LEU A 245 -8.47 -17.37 -9.17
N ASN A 246 -7.40 -18.10 -8.89
CA ASN A 246 -6.34 -18.46 -9.84
C ASN A 246 -5.72 -17.23 -10.52
N ASN A 247 -5.41 -16.18 -9.72
CA ASN A 247 -4.78 -14.98 -10.24
C ASN A 247 -3.30 -15.20 -10.54
N ALA A 248 -2.78 -14.56 -11.58
CA ALA A 248 -1.34 -14.35 -11.69
C ALA A 248 -0.89 -13.43 -10.55
N VAL A 249 0.21 -13.76 -9.89
CA VAL A 249 0.69 -13.03 -8.71
C VAL A 249 2.01 -12.34 -9.00
N TYR A 250 2.06 -11.03 -8.77
CA TYR A 250 3.26 -10.21 -8.94
C TYR A 250 3.58 -9.49 -7.63
N TYR A 251 4.87 -9.47 -7.28
CA TYR A 251 5.39 -8.52 -6.30
C TYR A 251 5.58 -7.17 -6.98
N VAL A 252 5.13 -6.11 -6.33
CA VAL A 252 5.25 -4.74 -6.83
C VAL A 252 6.35 -4.03 -6.06
N GLU A 253 7.47 -3.79 -6.74
CA GLU A 253 8.57 -3.02 -6.23
C GLU A 253 8.48 -1.56 -6.65
N MET A 254 8.55 -0.66 -5.67
CA MET A 254 8.71 0.76 -5.92
C MET A 254 10.14 1.18 -5.68
N SER A 255 10.71 1.99 -6.56
CA SER A 255 12.00 2.63 -6.36
C SER A 255 11.90 4.14 -6.55
N ARG A 256 12.85 4.89 -5.96
CA ARG A 256 12.92 6.35 -6.02
C ARG A 256 14.24 6.78 -6.63
N PRO A 257 14.35 6.89 -7.95
CA PRO A 257 15.59 7.33 -8.63
C PRO A 257 16.06 8.70 -8.17
N ARG A 258 15.12 9.61 -7.94
CA ARG A 258 15.36 10.95 -7.38
C ARG A 258 14.11 11.46 -6.68
N ARG A 259 14.24 12.52 -5.88
CA ARG A 259 13.13 13.15 -5.15
C ARG A 259 11.98 13.49 -6.09
N GLY A 260 10.78 12.93 -5.81
CA GLY A 260 9.56 13.13 -6.59
C GLY A 260 9.49 12.37 -7.91
N TYR A 261 10.35 11.37 -8.11
CA TYR A 261 10.31 10.48 -9.26
C TYR A 261 10.35 9.03 -8.80
N TYR A 262 9.48 8.22 -9.37
CA TYR A 262 9.28 6.85 -8.94
C TYR A 262 9.24 5.89 -10.13
N THR A 263 9.72 4.69 -9.89
CA THR A 263 9.60 3.57 -10.82
C THR A 263 8.89 2.43 -10.11
N CYS A 264 7.82 1.93 -10.71
CA CYS A 264 7.12 0.72 -10.30
C CYS A 264 7.58 -0.42 -11.20
N THR A 265 8.03 -1.53 -10.61
CA THR A 265 8.46 -2.72 -11.36
C THR A 265 7.65 -3.92 -10.89
N TYR A 266 7.09 -4.67 -11.83
CA TYR A 266 6.40 -5.92 -11.56
C TYR A 266 7.39 -7.08 -11.61
N HIS A 267 7.43 -7.90 -10.54
CA HIS A 267 8.21 -9.12 -10.47
C HIS A 267 7.26 -10.31 -10.35
N LEU A 268 7.27 -11.19 -11.31
CA LEU A 268 6.42 -12.37 -11.30
C LEU A 268 6.76 -13.30 -10.14
N ILE A 269 5.76 -13.60 -9.28
CA ILE A 269 5.87 -14.67 -8.27
C ILE A 269 5.40 -15.99 -8.89
N THR A 270 4.20 -15.99 -9.50
CA THR A 270 3.65 -17.16 -10.20
C THR A 270 2.45 -16.78 -11.06
N LYS A 271 2.30 -17.48 -12.21
CA LYS A 271 1.03 -17.49 -12.97
C LYS A 271 0.12 -18.67 -12.57
N MET A 272 0.64 -19.61 -11.76
CA MET A 272 -0.03 -20.86 -11.36
C MET A 272 -0.07 -20.95 -9.82
N PRO A 273 -0.88 -20.11 -9.12
CA PRO A 273 -0.83 -20.03 -7.66
C PRO A 273 -1.22 -21.34 -6.95
N ASN A 274 -2.03 -22.18 -7.61
CA ASN A 274 -2.48 -23.46 -7.05
C ASN A 274 -1.44 -24.58 -7.16
N GLU A 275 -0.40 -24.43 -7.99
CA GLU A 275 0.69 -25.39 -8.11
C GLU A 275 1.78 -25.19 -7.05
N LEU A 276 1.84 -24.03 -6.43
CA LEU A 276 2.78 -23.77 -5.35
C LEU A 276 2.31 -24.40 -4.03
N PRO A 277 3.24 -24.79 -3.15
CA PRO A 277 2.92 -25.15 -1.77
C PRO A 277 2.15 -24.05 -1.03
N GLU A 278 1.39 -24.43 0.00
CA GLU A 278 0.68 -23.46 0.84
C GLU A 278 1.67 -22.49 1.48
N HIS A 279 1.32 -21.20 1.52
CA HIS A 279 2.12 -20.09 2.04
C HIS A 279 3.39 -19.73 1.23
N GLU A 280 3.65 -20.40 0.12
CA GLU A 280 4.84 -20.12 -0.70
C GLU A 280 4.78 -18.74 -1.36
N ILE A 281 3.61 -18.27 -1.78
CA ILE A 281 3.42 -16.91 -2.33
C ILE A 281 3.76 -15.88 -1.25
N THR A 282 3.27 -16.09 -0.03
CA THR A 282 3.55 -15.22 1.11
C THR A 282 5.04 -15.20 1.45
N ARG A 283 5.71 -16.37 1.44
CA ARG A 283 7.16 -16.49 1.69
C ARG A 283 7.97 -15.70 0.66
N ARG A 284 7.73 -15.94 -0.64
CA ARG A 284 8.43 -15.23 -1.73
C ARG A 284 8.21 -13.73 -1.69
N PHE A 285 6.99 -13.30 -1.34
CA PHE A 285 6.71 -11.88 -1.15
C PHE A 285 7.60 -11.27 -0.06
N PHE A 286 7.70 -11.89 1.11
CA PHE A 286 8.51 -11.37 2.21
C PHE A 286 10.00 -11.39 1.89
N GLU A 287 10.49 -12.40 1.17
CA GLU A 287 11.88 -12.46 0.68
C GLU A 287 12.20 -11.32 -0.27
N LEU A 288 11.34 -11.06 -1.27
CA LEU A 288 11.50 -9.95 -2.23
C LEU A 288 11.40 -8.59 -1.55
N LEU A 289 10.44 -8.43 -0.63
CA LEU A 289 10.28 -7.19 0.14
C LEU A 289 11.51 -6.93 1.03
N GLU A 290 12.04 -7.95 1.69
CA GLU A 290 13.25 -7.82 2.51
C GLU A 290 14.46 -7.41 1.67
N GLN A 291 14.66 -8.02 0.51
CA GLN A 291 15.72 -7.62 -0.42
C GLN A 291 15.59 -6.16 -0.84
N THR A 292 14.36 -5.71 -1.14
CA THR A 292 14.07 -4.32 -1.50
C THR A 292 14.40 -3.36 -0.36
N ILE A 293 13.98 -3.69 0.88
CA ILE A 293 14.25 -2.88 2.07
C ILE A 293 15.75 -2.81 2.37
N ARG A 294 16.47 -3.92 2.25
CA ARG A 294 17.91 -3.97 2.51
C ARG A 294 18.73 -3.10 1.55
N ARG A 295 18.25 -2.95 0.28
CA ARG A 295 18.90 -2.06 -0.70
C ARG A 295 18.76 -0.58 -0.35
N ASN A 296 17.57 -0.13 0.08
CA ASN A 296 17.30 1.27 0.43
C ASN A 296 16.38 1.32 1.66
N PRO A 297 16.95 1.12 2.86
CA PRO A 297 16.16 0.93 4.08
C PRO A 297 15.37 2.17 4.49
N GLU A 298 15.77 3.36 4.08
CA GLU A 298 15.09 4.62 4.40
C GLU A 298 13.66 4.72 3.87
N TYR A 299 13.27 3.88 2.89
CA TYR A 299 11.95 3.95 2.25
C TYR A 299 10.91 2.97 2.80
N TYR A 300 11.21 2.25 3.88
CA TYR A 300 10.24 1.38 4.55
C TYR A 300 9.53 2.11 5.69
N LEU A 301 8.27 1.77 5.97
CA LEU A 301 7.45 2.44 7.00
C LEU A 301 7.88 2.06 8.43
N TRP A 302 9.07 2.47 8.85
CA TRP A 302 9.64 2.17 10.17
C TRP A 302 8.84 2.70 11.35
N SER A 303 7.96 3.70 11.14
CA SER A 303 7.07 4.22 12.19
C SER A 303 5.95 3.26 12.57
N HIS A 304 5.68 2.21 11.79
CA HIS A 304 4.78 1.15 12.19
C HIS A 304 5.43 0.23 13.22
N ASN A 305 4.75 -0.01 14.37
CA ASN A 305 5.24 -0.96 15.37
C ASN A 305 4.99 -2.39 14.89
N ARG A 306 5.86 -2.86 13.93
CA ARG A 306 5.68 -4.11 13.18
C ARG A 306 5.74 -5.34 14.07
N TRP A 307 6.70 -5.35 14.99
CA TRP A 307 7.02 -6.51 15.84
C TRP A 307 6.44 -6.38 17.26
N LYS A 308 5.28 -5.73 17.40
CA LYS A 308 4.55 -5.58 18.67
C LYS A 308 3.92 -6.89 19.17
N ARG A 309 3.86 -7.93 18.35
CA ARG A 309 3.38 -9.25 18.71
C ARG A 309 4.51 -10.23 18.54
N THR A 310 4.93 -10.86 19.64
CA THR A 310 6.00 -11.85 19.67
C THR A 310 5.42 -13.25 19.66
N HIS A 311 6.20 -14.22 19.21
CA HIS A 311 5.80 -15.63 19.21
C HIS A 311 5.61 -16.14 20.64
N GLU A 312 6.46 -15.71 21.58
CA GLU A 312 6.32 -16.03 23.00
C GLU A 312 4.98 -15.58 23.57
N GLU A 313 4.57 -14.32 23.33
CA GLU A 313 3.27 -13.82 23.80
C GLU A 313 2.10 -14.54 23.11
N TYR A 314 2.25 -14.92 21.84
CA TYR A 314 1.26 -15.73 21.12
C TYR A 314 1.07 -17.09 21.80
N ASN A 315 2.14 -17.80 22.11
CA ASN A 315 2.08 -19.13 22.75
C ASN A 315 1.41 -19.03 24.13
N LYS A 316 1.80 -18.07 24.98
CA LYS A 316 1.15 -17.82 26.27
C LYS A 316 -0.37 -17.59 26.16
N ARG A 317 -0.80 -16.86 25.12
CA ARG A 317 -2.23 -16.60 24.86
C ARG A 317 -2.99 -17.84 24.38
N MET A 318 -2.33 -18.72 23.65
CA MET A 318 -2.95 -19.97 23.18
C MET A 318 -3.09 -20.98 24.30
N GLU A 319 -2.09 -21.11 25.17
CA GLU A 319 -2.14 -21.93 26.38
C GLU A 319 -3.27 -21.50 27.32
N GLY A 320 -3.41 -20.18 27.58
CA GLY A 320 -4.46 -19.61 28.41
C GLY A 320 -5.88 -19.69 27.84
N LYS A 321 -6.05 -20.10 26.57
CA LYS A 321 -7.37 -20.38 25.97
C LYS A 321 -7.78 -21.85 26.04
N GLN A 322 -6.81 -22.75 26.33
CA GLN A 322 -7.05 -24.18 26.45
C GLN A 322 -7.30 -24.60 27.91
N ALA A 323 -6.99 -23.74 28.88
CA ALA A 323 -7.31 -23.87 30.30
C ALA A 323 -8.64 -23.23 30.62
#